data_3cd34dfbc4fd05c67aee0b3ebeb6a4ac
#
_entry.id   3cd34dfbc4fd05c67aee0b3ebeb6a4ac
#
_cell.length_a   1.000
_cell.length_b   1.000
_cell.length_c   1.000
_cell.angle_alpha   90.00
_cell.angle_beta   90.00
_cell.angle_gamma   90.00
#
_symmetry.space_group_name_H-M   'P 1'
#
loop_
_entity.id
_entity.type
_entity.pdbx_description
1 polymer ?
#
loop_
_entity_poly.entity_id
_entity_poly.type
_entity_poly.pdbx_seq_one_letter_code
_entity_poly.pdbx_strand_id
1 'polypeptide(L)'
;IRRQRQMCIRDSYCEPGLLPEGAQLANATGAYGMAISEHMIGCLFALRKKLLLYWDNQKVHCWHSEGHVKVIERSNVLVIGCGDIGMTFGRKMNALGCRVSGIRRRVSKKRDCPEWMEGMYGMDSLEELLPKADIVAMSLPGNASTYHVLSRERIALLSENAVVLNVGRGTAIDTDALADALYAGKIAGAALDVTDPEPLPADHRLWNAPNLLITPHVSGGFSLPETLEKIVGLFADNLERYFAGQPIENLVNLQTGYRE
;
A
#
# COMPACT_ATOMS: atom_id res chain seq x y z
N ILE A 1 22.82 5.26 6.44
CA ILE A 1 22.32 3.87 6.41
C ILE A 1 21.53 3.50 7.67
N ARG A 2 21.87 4.04 8.86
CA ARG A 2 21.10 3.75 10.09
C ARG A 2 19.68 4.36 10.15
N ARG A 3 19.36 5.41 9.40
CA ARG A 3 18.05 6.07 9.42
C ARG A 3 16.93 5.27 8.72
N GLN A 4 17.25 4.44 7.75
CA GLN A 4 16.25 3.61 7.03
C GLN A 4 15.71 2.44 7.87
N ARG A 5 16.43 1.98 8.89
CA ARG A 5 15.95 0.90 9.79
C ARG A 5 14.84 1.31 10.74
N GLN A 6 14.50 2.61 10.86
CA GLN A 6 13.49 3.09 11.82
C GLN A 6 12.04 3.00 11.30
N MET A 7 11.80 2.74 10.02
CA MET A 7 10.44 2.77 9.46
C MET A 7 9.61 1.51 9.76
N CYS A 8 10.24 0.37 10.04
CA CYS A 8 9.55 -0.89 10.41
C CYS A 8 9.65 -1.23 11.90
N ILE A 9 9.81 -0.23 12.77
CA ILE A 9 9.98 -0.41 14.22
C ILE A 9 8.87 -1.28 14.81
N ARG A 10 7.62 -1.11 14.40
CA ARG A 10 6.51 -1.91 14.90
C ARG A 10 6.72 -3.41 14.71
N ASP A 11 7.17 -3.83 13.52
CA ASP A 11 7.32 -5.26 13.22
C ASP A 11 8.41 -5.88 14.08
N SER A 12 9.51 -5.14 14.34
CA SER A 12 10.56 -5.55 15.27
C SER A 12 10.06 -5.65 16.72
N TYR A 13 9.23 -4.72 17.18
CA TYR A 13 8.70 -4.77 18.56
C TYR A 13 7.66 -5.87 18.79
N CYS A 14 7.13 -6.49 17.74
CA CYS A 14 6.26 -7.66 17.87
C CYS A 14 7.03 -8.97 18.05
N GLU A 15 8.37 -8.96 17.98
CA GLU A 15 9.19 -10.16 18.23
C GLU A 15 9.08 -10.59 19.70
N PRO A 16 8.90 -11.91 19.95
CA PRO A 16 8.78 -12.41 21.31
C PRO A 16 10.00 -12.09 22.17
N GLY A 17 9.75 -11.57 23.38
CA GLY A 17 10.80 -11.30 24.38
C GLY A 17 11.50 -9.95 24.22
N LEU A 18 11.17 -9.12 23.23
CA LEU A 18 11.75 -7.80 23.07
C LEU A 18 11.13 -6.77 24.03
N LEU A 19 9.84 -6.86 24.27
CA LEU A 19 9.14 -5.98 25.22
C LEU A 19 9.07 -6.61 26.61
N PRO A 20 9.19 -5.83 27.69
CA PRO A 20 8.97 -6.31 29.06
C PRO A 20 7.56 -6.87 29.23
N GLU A 21 7.40 -7.78 30.18
CA GLU A 21 6.09 -8.30 30.56
C GLU A 21 5.15 -7.17 30.99
N GLY A 22 3.93 -7.15 30.48
CA GLY A 22 2.95 -6.09 30.76
C GLY A 22 3.12 -4.81 29.93
N ALA A 23 4.15 -4.70 29.09
CA ALA A 23 4.30 -3.55 28.19
C ALA A 23 3.18 -3.53 27.13
N GLN A 24 2.67 -2.34 26.85
CA GLN A 24 1.67 -2.08 25.81
C GLN A 24 2.33 -1.39 24.62
N LEU A 25 2.04 -1.88 23.42
CA LEU A 25 2.48 -1.26 22.17
C LEU A 25 1.29 -0.63 21.47
N ALA A 26 1.36 0.64 21.16
CA ALA A 26 0.42 1.33 20.29
C ALA A 26 1.11 1.78 19.00
N ASN A 27 0.36 1.86 17.91
CA ASN A 27 0.86 2.40 16.66
C ASN A 27 0.16 3.72 16.29
N ALA A 28 0.73 4.46 15.34
CA ALA A 28 0.19 5.73 14.88
C ALA A 28 -0.82 5.57 13.71
N THR A 29 -1.71 4.56 13.78
CA THR A 29 -2.80 4.40 12.80
C THR A 29 -3.67 5.65 12.80
N GLY A 30 -3.95 6.20 11.63
CA GLY A 30 -4.70 7.47 11.43
C GLY A 30 -3.79 8.65 11.05
N ALA A 31 -2.47 8.54 11.28
CA ALA A 31 -1.54 9.61 10.94
C ALA A 31 -1.06 9.57 9.48
N TYR A 32 -0.95 8.39 8.90
CA TYR A 32 -0.25 8.18 7.62
C TYR A 32 -1.15 8.18 6.38
N GLY A 33 -2.45 7.98 6.55
CA GLY A 33 -3.39 7.79 5.43
C GLY A 33 -3.33 8.92 4.40
N MET A 34 -3.16 10.18 4.84
CA MET A 34 -3.09 11.34 3.93
C MET A 34 -1.84 11.30 3.05
N ALA A 35 -0.65 11.27 3.64
CA ALA A 35 0.62 11.31 2.91
C ALA A 35 0.77 10.13 1.96
N ILE A 36 0.55 8.90 2.47
CA ILE A 36 0.75 7.69 1.69
C ILE A 36 -0.27 7.59 0.54
N SER A 37 -1.53 7.96 0.77
CA SER A 37 -2.52 7.92 -0.32
C SER A 37 -2.22 8.92 -1.45
N GLU A 38 -1.62 10.08 -1.14
CA GLU A 38 -1.19 11.05 -2.15
C GLU A 38 0.01 10.54 -2.94
N HIS A 39 0.97 9.91 -2.27
CA HIS A 39 2.07 9.22 -2.92
C HIS A 39 1.56 8.15 -3.90
N MET A 40 0.64 7.28 -3.47
CA MET A 40 0.03 6.25 -4.33
C MET A 40 -0.65 6.87 -5.56
N ILE A 41 -1.42 7.94 -5.38
CA ILE A 41 -2.11 8.65 -6.48
C ILE A 41 -1.09 9.27 -7.43
N GLY A 42 -0.05 9.91 -6.91
CA GLY A 42 1.04 10.47 -7.71
C GLY A 42 1.73 9.42 -8.58
N CYS A 43 2.09 8.27 -8.00
CA CYS A 43 2.68 7.14 -8.72
C CYS A 43 1.71 6.59 -9.78
N LEU A 44 0.43 6.44 -9.45
CA LEU A 44 -0.59 5.98 -10.37
C LEU A 44 -0.72 6.92 -11.59
N PHE A 45 -0.77 8.23 -11.38
CA PHE A 45 -0.82 9.19 -12.47
C PHE A 45 0.47 9.18 -13.30
N ALA A 46 1.64 9.07 -12.66
CA ALA A 46 2.91 8.97 -13.37
C ALA A 46 2.93 7.80 -14.36
N LEU A 47 2.46 6.63 -13.93
CA LEU A 47 2.37 5.44 -14.79
C LEU A 47 1.27 5.59 -15.85
N ARG A 48 0.04 5.93 -15.46
CA ARG A 48 -1.12 6.01 -16.38
C ARG A 48 -0.98 7.09 -17.44
N LYS A 49 -0.27 8.17 -17.15
CA LYS A 49 -0.04 9.30 -18.06
C LYS A 49 1.34 9.25 -18.72
N LYS A 50 2.12 8.17 -18.49
CA LYS A 50 3.48 7.99 -19.04
C LYS A 50 4.43 9.15 -18.73
N LEU A 51 4.26 9.78 -17.54
CA LEU A 51 5.03 10.98 -17.19
C LEU A 51 6.52 10.68 -17.09
N LEU A 52 6.92 9.48 -16.70
CA LEU A 52 8.32 9.07 -16.63
C LEU A 52 8.97 9.02 -18.02
N LEU A 53 8.27 8.49 -19.01
CA LEU A 53 8.76 8.48 -20.40
C LEU A 53 8.88 9.90 -20.96
N TYR A 54 7.91 10.77 -20.70
CA TYR A 54 8.01 12.18 -21.10
C TYR A 54 9.13 12.91 -20.36
N TRP A 55 9.39 12.58 -19.10
CA TRP A 55 10.55 13.09 -18.37
C TRP A 55 11.87 12.69 -19.00
N ASP A 56 12.00 11.44 -19.47
CA ASP A 56 13.20 10.96 -20.16
C ASP A 56 13.34 11.60 -21.55
N ASN A 57 12.26 11.74 -22.31
CA ASN A 57 12.23 12.46 -23.57
C ASN A 57 12.67 13.93 -23.40
N GLN A 58 12.22 14.61 -22.34
CA GLN A 58 12.62 15.99 -22.02
C GLN A 58 14.14 16.11 -21.83
N LYS A 59 14.79 15.15 -21.14
CA LYS A 59 16.23 15.16 -20.89
C LYS A 59 17.06 15.11 -22.19
N VAL A 60 16.54 14.48 -23.23
CA VAL A 60 17.19 14.34 -24.53
C VAL A 60 16.59 15.29 -25.59
N HIS A 61 15.79 16.25 -25.17
CA HIS A 61 15.11 17.25 -26.01
C HIS A 61 14.25 16.62 -27.15
N CYS A 62 13.63 15.47 -26.87
CA CYS A 62 12.79 14.74 -27.79
C CYS A 62 11.32 15.17 -27.65
N TRP A 63 10.77 15.83 -28.67
CA TRP A 63 9.35 16.20 -28.74
C TRP A 63 8.57 15.06 -29.41
N HIS A 64 8.21 14.02 -28.61
CA HIS A 64 7.58 12.80 -29.09
C HIS A 64 6.36 12.42 -28.25
N SER A 65 5.32 11.88 -28.89
CA SER A 65 4.13 11.35 -28.19
C SER A 65 4.31 9.86 -27.87
N GLU A 66 4.17 9.51 -26.59
CA GLU A 66 4.22 8.12 -26.11
C GLU A 66 2.91 7.33 -26.40
N GLY A 67 2.02 7.89 -27.24
CA GLY A 67 0.80 7.25 -27.67
C GLY A 67 -0.31 7.24 -26.62
N HIS A 68 -1.23 6.29 -26.71
CA HIS A 68 -2.46 6.23 -25.91
C HIS A 68 -2.18 6.13 -24.41
N VAL A 69 -2.97 6.87 -23.63
CA VAL A 69 -3.03 6.82 -22.19
C VAL A 69 -4.43 6.47 -21.72
N LYS A 70 -4.55 5.91 -20.51
CA LYS A 70 -5.87 5.61 -19.91
C LYS A 70 -6.26 6.67 -18.89
N VAL A 71 -7.55 6.97 -18.84
CA VAL A 71 -8.14 7.76 -17.76
C VAL A 71 -8.31 6.90 -16.51
N ILE A 72 -8.40 7.57 -15.36
CA ILE A 72 -8.65 6.90 -14.07
C ILE A 72 -10.16 6.80 -13.81
N GLU A 73 -10.92 7.80 -14.25
CA GLU A 73 -12.37 7.82 -14.09
C GLU A 73 -13.01 6.52 -14.59
N ARG A 74 -13.95 5.99 -13.83
CA ARG A 74 -14.64 4.69 -14.04
C ARG A 74 -13.77 3.44 -13.93
N SER A 75 -12.47 3.57 -13.58
CA SER A 75 -11.64 2.40 -13.29
C SER A 75 -12.14 1.65 -12.06
N ASN A 76 -12.01 0.33 -12.09
CA ASN A 76 -12.27 -0.52 -10.94
C ASN A 76 -11.02 -0.57 -10.06
N VAL A 77 -11.14 -0.09 -8.84
CA VAL A 77 -10.08 -0.09 -7.83
C VAL A 77 -10.35 -1.17 -6.81
N LEU A 78 -9.42 -2.09 -6.66
CA LEU A 78 -9.42 -3.09 -5.61
C LEU A 78 -8.41 -2.71 -4.52
N VAL A 79 -8.92 -2.37 -3.34
CA VAL A 79 -8.10 -2.04 -2.17
C VAL A 79 -7.90 -3.29 -1.32
N ILE A 80 -6.67 -3.81 -1.26
CA ILE A 80 -6.31 -4.96 -0.43
C ILE A 80 -5.66 -4.46 0.85
N GLY A 81 -6.41 -4.53 1.96
CA GLY A 81 -6.04 -3.93 3.23
C GLY A 81 -6.78 -2.60 3.49
N CYS A 82 -8.05 -2.71 3.90
CA CYS A 82 -8.93 -1.56 4.21
C CYS A 82 -8.70 -1.04 5.64
N GLY A 83 -7.46 -0.69 5.97
CA GLY A 83 -7.07 0.09 7.13
C GLY A 83 -7.06 1.60 6.84
N ASP A 84 -6.37 2.40 7.66
CA ASP A 84 -6.25 3.86 7.50
C ASP A 84 -5.80 4.25 6.08
N ILE A 85 -4.70 3.68 5.61
CA ILE A 85 -4.11 4.00 4.30
C ILE A 85 -5.06 3.60 3.17
N GLY A 86 -5.51 2.32 3.16
CA GLY A 86 -6.35 1.80 2.09
C GLY A 86 -7.70 2.50 2.00
N MET A 87 -8.33 2.81 3.14
CA MET A 87 -9.61 3.54 3.16
C MET A 87 -9.44 4.98 2.69
N THR A 88 -8.35 5.66 3.09
CA THR A 88 -8.08 7.03 2.65
C THR A 88 -7.79 7.08 1.15
N PHE A 89 -6.99 6.14 0.63
CA PHE A 89 -6.76 5.99 -0.80
C PHE A 89 -8.06 5.72 -1.56
N GLY A 90 -8.84 4.72 -1.13
CA GLY A 90 -10.11 4.36 -1.77
C GLY A 90 -11.08 5.51 -1.84
N ARG A 91 -11.24 6.30 -0.76
CA ARG A 91 -12.10 7.49 -0.74
C ARG A 91 -11.63 8.55 -1.74
N LYS A 92 -10.32 8.80 -1.85
CA LYS A 92 -9.78 9.73 -2.85
C LYS A 92 -9.99 9.22 -4.28
N MET A 93 -9.83 7.91 -4.52
CA MET A 93 -10.10 7.31 -5.82
C MET A 93 -11.58 7.39 -6.21
N ASN A 94 -12.49 7.19 -5.26
CA ASN A 94 -13.92 7.39 -5.49
C ASN A 94 -14.23 8.85 -5.86
N ALA A 95 -13.62 9.82 -5.18
CA ALA A 95 -13.76 11.25 -5.52
C ALA A 95 -13.21 11.58 -6.93
N LEU A 96 -12.28 10.79 -7.45
CA LEU A 96 -11.79 10.85 -8.84
C LEU A 96 -12.66 10.08 -9.84
N GLY A 97 -13.85 9.60 -9.42
CA GLY A 97 -14.82 8.92 -10.28
C GLY A 97 -14.57 7.42 -10.48
N CYS A 98 -13.72 6.80 -9.65
CA CYS A 98 -13.47 5.36 -9.70
C CYS A 98 -14.54 4.58 -8.93
N ARG A 99 -14.74 3.32 -9.32
CA ARG A 99 -15.51 2.32 -8.57
C ARG A 99 -14.57 1.57 -7.64
N VAL A 100 -14.85 1.59 -6.34
CA VAL A 100 -13.91 1.07 -5.34
C VAL A 100 -14.52 -0.12 -4.61
N SER A 101 -13.79 -1.23 -4.61
CA SER A 101 -14.06 -2.42 -3.80
C SER A 101 -12.91 -2.66 -2.84
N GLY A 102 -13.19 -3.22 -1.66
CA GLY A 102 -12.20 -3.47 -0.63
C GLY A 102 -12.11 -4.91 -0.20
N ILE A 103 -10.90 -5.36 0.12
CA ILE A 103 -10.62 -6.64 0.77
C ILE A 103 -10.17 -6.39 2.20
N ARG A 104 -10.79 -7.08 3.16
CA ARG A 104 -10.49 -6.99 4.58
C ARG A 104 -10.44 -8.38 5.22
N ARG A 105 -9.56 -8.57 6.19
CA ARG A 105 -9.41 -9.86 6.89
C ARG A 105 -10.69 -10.33 7.59
N ARG A 106 -11.39 -9.41 8.24
CA ARG A 106 -12.65 -9.68 8.94
C ARG A 106 -13.75 -8.76 8.39
N VAL A 107 -14.73 -9.36 7.76
CA VAL A 107 -15.94 -8.67 7.32
C VAL A 107 -17.06 -9.12 8.25
N SER A 108 -17.44 -8.28 9.20
CA SER A 108 -18.36 -8.71 10.25
C SER A 108 -19.83 -8.48 9.92
N LYS A 109 -20.16 -7.51 9.06
CA LYS A 109 -21.53 -7.25 8.54
C LYS A 109 -21.51 -6.20 7.42
N LYS A 110 -22.63 -6.06 6.67
CA LYS A 110 -22.90 -5.02 5.67
C LYS A 110 -22.62 -3.57 6.15
N ARG A 111 -22.57 -3.34 7.47
CA ARG A 111 -22.28 -2.03 8.10
C ARG A 111 -20.81 -1.58 7.96
N ASP A 112 -19.88 -2.48 7.61
CA ASP A 112 -18.46 -2.14 7.50
C ASP A 112 -18.10 -1.56 6.13
N CYS A 113 -19.05 -1.55 5.17
CA CYS A 113 -18.85 -0.99 3.84
C CYS A 113 -19.41 0.43 3.77
N PRO A 114 -18.57 1.46 3.58
CA PRO A 114 -19.05 2.83 3.37
C PRO A 114 -19.90 2.96 2.10
N GLU A 115 -20.83 3.89 2.09
CA GLU A 115 -21.75 4.12 0.96
C GLU A 115 -21.03 4.45 -0.37
N TRP A 116 -19.82 5.01 -0.30
CA TRP A 116 -19.02 5.33 -1.47
C TRP A 116 -18.27 4.12 -2.08
N MET A 117 -18.30 2.95 -1.43
CA MET A 117 -17.69 1.72 -1.95
C MET A 117 -18.75 0.82 -2.58
N GLU A 118 -18.38 0.14 -3.65
CA GLU A 118 -19.19 -0.90 -4.29
C GLU A 118 -19.38 -2.12 -3.38
N GLY A 119 -18.37 -2.47 -2.58
CA GLY A 119 -18.44 -3.57 -1.65
C GLY A 119 -17.18 -3.74 -0.81
N MET A 120 -17.36 -4.42 0.34
CA MET A 120 -16.27 -4.87 1.23
C MET A 120 -16.34 -6.39 1.33
N TYR A 121 -15.22 -7.06 1.01
CA TYR A 121 -15.16 -8.51 0.84
C TYR A 121 -14.08 -9.12 1.73
N GLY A 122 -14.19 -10.44 1.97
CA GLY A 122 -13.16 -11.25 2.61
C GLY A 122 -12.05 -11.65 1.63
N MET A 123 -11.00 -12.25 2.17
CA MET A 123 -9.86 -12.75 1.35
C MET A 123 -10.25 -13.87 0.38
N ASP A 124 -11.31 -14.62 0.67
CA ASP A 124 -11.92 -15.63 -0.16
C ASP A 124 -12.48 -15.12 -1.50
N SER A 125 -12.83 -13.85 -1.56
CA SER A 125 -13.32 -13.21 -2.78
C SER A 125 -12.19 -12.62 -3.66
N LEU A 126 -10.94 -12.71 -3.24
CA LEU A 126 -9.82 -12.02 -3.90
C LEU A 126 -9.67 -12.47 -5.37
N GLU A 127 -9.70 -13.78 -5.61
CA GLU A 127 -9.51 -14.35 -6.95
C GLU A 127 -10.65 -14.03 -7.93
N GLU A 128 -11.85 -13.78 -7.42
CA GLU A 128 -12.98 -13.32 -8.23
C GLU A 128 -12.84 -11.83 -8.62
N LEU A 129 -12.24 -11.01 -7.74
CA LEU A 129 -12.15 -9.57 -7.92
C LEU A 129 -10.91 -9.13 -8.72
N LEU A 130 -9.79 -9.86 -8.63
CA LEU A 130 -8.55 -9.52 -9.33
C LEU A 130 -8.71 -9.37 -10.85
N PRO A 131 -9.44 -10.24 -11.58
CA PRO A 131 -9.62 -10.08 -13.02
C PRO A 131 -10.39 -8.82 -13.44
N LYS A 132 -11.18 -8.27 -12.53
CA LYS A 132 -12.05 -7.09 -12.76
C LYS A 132 -11.34 -5.77 -12.40
N ALA A 133 -10.18 -5.85 -11.74
CA ALA A 133 -9.47 -4.68 -11.22
C ALA A 133 -8.58 -4.03 -12.30
N ASP A 134 -8.75 -2.73 -12.49
CA ASP A 134 -7.83 -1.88 -13.26
C ASP A 134 -6.70 -1.34 -12.39
N ILE A 135 -6.94 -1.22 -11.09
CA ILE A 135 -5.98 -0.72 -10.09
C ILE A 135 -6.09 -1.61 -8.87
N VAL A 136 -4.97 -2.22 -8.48
CA VAL A 136 -4.84 -3.01 -7.26
C VAL A 136 -3.96 -2.26 -6.28
N ALA A 137 -4.52 -1.82 -5.16
CA ALA A 137 -3.84 -1.03 -4.15
C ALA A 137 -3.65 -1.85 -2.87
N MET A 138 -2.40 -2.07 -2.48
CA MET A 138 -2.04 -2.92 -1.35
C MET A 138 -1.44 -2.11 -0.21
N SER A 139 -2.00 -2.29 1.00
CA SER A 139 -1.52 -1.67 2.25
C SER A 139 -1.62 -2.66 3.42
N LEU A 140 -1.14 -3.88 3.19
CA LEU A 140 -1.16 -4.97 4.17
C LEU A 140 0.03 -4.89 5.12
N PRO A 141 -0.14 -5.28 6.40
CA PRO A 141 0.99 -5.50 7.30
C PRO A 141 1.78 -6.76 6.89
N GLY A 142 3.04 -6.87 7.32
CA GLY A 142 3.88 -8.06 7.10
C GLY A 142 3.65 -9.11 8.19
N ASN A 143 3.09 -10.25 7.81
CA ASN A 143 3.00 -11.46 8.65
C ASN A 143 2.73 -12.68 7.78
N ALA A 144 2.73 -13.87 8.38
CA ALA A 144 2.56 -15.13 7.66
C ALA A 144 1.25 -15.20 6.85
N SER A 145 0.15 -14.58 7.33
CA SER A 145 -1.14 -14.61 6.62
C SER A 145 -1.22 -13.65 5.43
N THR A 146 -0.26 -12.74 5.32
CA THR A 146 -0.18 -11.76 4.22
C THR A 146 0.99 -12.03 3.27
N TYR A 147 1.79 -13.06 3.55
CA TYR A 147 2.89 -13.46 2.70
C TYR A 147 2.35 -13.92 1.34
N HIS A 148 2.88 -13.35 0.27
CA HIS A 148 2.49 -13.61 -1.12
C HIS A 148 0.96 -13.61 -1.33
N VAL A 149 0.23 -12.69 -0.69
CA VAL A 149 -1.20 -12.48 -1.00
C VAL A 149 -1.41 -12.26 -2.48
N LEU A 150 -0.49 -11.53 -3.14
CA LEU A 150 -0.42 -11.44 -4.58
C LEU A 150 0.67 -12.42 -5.08
N SER A 151 0.32 -13.72 -5.10
CA SER A 151 1.16 -14.80 -5.59
C SER A 151 1.26 -14.80 -7.11
N ARG A 152 2.11 -15.67 -7.68
CA ARG A 152 2.24 -15.89 -9.13
C ARG A 152 0.89 -16.19 -9.79
N GLU A 153 0.11 -17.10 -9.19
CA GLU A 153 -1.20 -17.50 -9.71
C GLU A 153 -2.17 -16.31 -9.70
N ARG A 154 -2.17 -15.51 -8.65
CA ARG A 154 -3.04 -14.33 -8.53
C ARG A 154 -2.60 -13.18 -9.44
N ILE A 155 -1.30 -13.00 -9.65
CA ILE A 155 -0.79 -12.05 -10.66
C ILE A 155 -1.26 -12.47 -12.06
N ALA A 156 -1.28 -13.78 -12.37
CA ALA A 156 -1.78 -14.27 -13.64
C ALA A 156 -3.28 -14.00 -13.87
N LEU A 157 -4.07 -13.79 -12.82
CA LEU A 157 -5.49 -13.40 -12.93
C LEU A 157 -5.69 -11.93 -13.28
N LEU A 158 -4.70 -11.06 -13.08
CA LEU A 158 -4.82 -9.64 -13.36
C LEU A 158 -5.07 -9.37 -14.85
N SER A 159 -5.84 -8.33 -15.14
CA SER A 159 -6.03 -7.87 -16.50
C SER A 159 -4.76 -7.21 -17.05
N GLU A 160 -4.62 -7.17 -18.37
CA GLU A 160 -3.54 -6.43 -19.07
C GLU A 160 -3.53 -4.92 -18.76
N ASN A 161 -4.64 -4.41 -18.25
CA ASN A 161 -4.82 -3.02 -17.86
C ASN A 161 -4.46 -2.75 -16.41
N ALA A 162 -4.20 -3.78 -15.62
CA ALA A 162 -4.00 -3.64 -14.17
C ALA A 162 -2.72 -2.87 -13.86
N VAL A 163 -2.81 -1.93 -12.90
CA VAL A 163 -1.67 -1.31 -12.24
C VAL A 163 -1.67 -1.74 -10.79
N VAL A 164 -0.55 -2.29 -10.32
CA VAL A 164 -0.36 -2.72 -8.93
C VAL A 164 0.38 -1.64 -8.15
N LEU A 165 -0.18 -1.22 -7.01
CA LEU A 165 0.43 -0.27 -6.08
C LEU A 165 0.66 -0.97 -4.75
N ASN A 166 1.89 -0.96 -4.22
CA ASN A 166 2.18 -1.53 -2.90
C ASN A 166 2.95 -0.55 -2.02
N VAL A 167 2.32 -0.17 -0.91
CA VAL A 167 2.86 0.67 0.16
C VAL A 167 2.81 -0.04 1.52
N GLY A 168 2.47 -1.31 1.55
CA GLY A 168 2.36 -2.12 2.76
C GLY A 168 3.68 -2.77 3.15
N ARG A 169 3.90 -4.00 2.65
CA ARG A 169 5.16 -4.75 2.80
C ARG A 169 5.49 -5.46 1.50
N GLY A 170 6.77 -5.53 1.16
CA GLY A 170 7.26 -6.20 -0.05
C GLY A 170 6.87 -7.67 -0.09
N THR A 171 6.95 -8.35 1.05
CA THR A 171 6.58 -9.76 1.22
C THR A 171 5.13 -10.11 0.85
N ALA A 172 4.25 -9.12 0.66
CA ALA A 172 2.87 -9.36 0.23
C ALA A 172 2.74 -9.71 -1.27
N ILE A 173 3.80 -9.50 -2.05
CA ILE A 173 3.85 -9.78 -3.48
C ILE A 173 4.97 -10.78 -3.76
N ASP A 174 4.71 -11.76 -4.62
CA ASP A 174 5.76 -12.56 -5.26
C ASP A 174 6.53 -11.65 -6.23
N THR A 175 7.69 -11.20 -5.78
CA THR A 175 8.53 -10.20 -6.47
C THR A 175 8.97 -10.67 -7.85
N ASP A 176 9.37 -11.95 -7.98
CA ASP A 176 9.79 -12.53 -9.25
C ASP A 176 8.63 -12.70 -10.22
N ALA A 177 7.47 -13.14 -9.74
CA ALA A 177 6.27 -13.25 -10.55
C ALA A 177 5.79 -11.88 -11.05
N LEU A 178 5.89 -10.83 -10.23
CA LEU A 178 5.57 -9.47 -10.65
C LEU A 178 6.53 -8.98 -11.74
N ALA A 179 7.83 -9.24 -11.60
CA ALA A 179 8.82 -8.93 -12.62
C ALA A 179 8.51 -9.65 -13.93
N ASP A 180 8.22 -10.96 -13.88
CA ASP A 180 7.84 -11.75 -15.07
C ASP A 180 6.61 -11.15 -15.78
N ALA A 181 5.59 -10.75 -15.01
CA ALA A 181 4.38 -10.15 -15.56
C ALA A 181 4.63 -8.79 -16.22
N LEU A 182 5.52 -7.97 -15.66
CA LEU A 182 5.92 -6.68 -16.23
C LEU A 182 6.70 -6.88 -17.53
N TYR A 183 7.70 -7.75 -17.55
CA TYR A 183 8.50 -8.04 -18.74
C TYR A 183 7.68 -8.66 -19.86
N ALA A 184 6.69 -9.49 -19.53
CA ALA A 184 5.76 -10.07 -20.50
C ALA A 184 4.67 -9.10 -20.97
N GLY A 185 4.56 -7.88 -20.42
CA GLY A 185 3.47 -6.96 -20.71
C GLY A 185 2.09 -7.49 -20.26
N LYS A 186 2.07 -8.43 -19.32
CA LYS A 186 0.83 -9.06 -18.82
C LYS A 186 -0.02 -8.08 -17.99
N ILE A 187 0.63 -7.08 -17.38
CA ILE A 187 -0.02 -5.98 -16.63
C ILE A 187 0.50 -4.64 -17.12
N ALA A 188 -0.28 -3.58 -16.93
CA ALA A 188 0.03 -2.25 -17.42
C ALA A 188 1.20 -1.57 -16.68
N GLY A 189 1.48 -1.97 -15.44
CA GLY A 189 2.58 -1.42 -14.67
C GLY A 189 2.45 -1.68 -13.18
N ALA A 190 3.45 -1.23 -12.41
CA ALA A 190 3.41 -1.29 -10.96
C ALA A 190 4.13 -0.07 -10.32
N ALA A 191 3.75 0.29 -9.09
CA ALA A 191 4.51 1.19 -8.25
C ALA A 191 4.71 0.55 -6.87
N LEU A 192 5.96 0.43 -6.46
CA LEU A 192 6.38 -0.24 -5.25
C LEU A 192 7.15 0.74 -4.36
N ASP A 193 6.61 1.05 -3.20
CA ASP A 193 7.35 1.77 -2.16
C ASP A 193 8.09 0.81 -1.23
N VAL A 194 7.75 -0.48 -1.33
CA VAL A 194 8.32 -1.58 -0.54
C VAL A 194 8.63 -2.78 -1.43
N THR A 195 9.72 -3.47 -1.15
CA THR A 195 10.19 -4.64 -1.93
C THR A 195 10.55 -5.81 -1.02
N ASP A 196 10.72 -6.98 -1.58
CA ASP A 196 11.30 -8.14 -0.92
C ASP A 196 12.34 -8.78 -1.85
N PRO A 197 13.64 -8.75 -1.45
CA PRO A 197 14.20 -8.19 -0.21
C PRO A 197 14.18 -6.66 -0.17
N GLU A 198 14.34 -6.11 1.04
CA GLU A 198 14.47 -4.66 1.27
C GLU A 198 15.72 -4.37 2.11
N PRO A 199 16.68 -3.55 1.67
CA PRO A 199 16.73 -2.84 0.38
C PRO A 199 16.80 -3.81 -0.83
N LEU A 200 16.22 -3.37 -1.97
CA LEU A 200 16.31 -4.14 -3.21
C LEU A 200 17.78 -4.18 -3.68
N PRO A 201 18.38 -5.36 -3.94
CA PRO A 201 19.74 -5.48 -4.43
C PRO A 201 19.97 -4.70 -5.74
N ALA A 202 21.16 -4.13 -5.90
CA ALA A 202 21.46 -3.25 -7.04
C ALA A 202 21.42 -3.97 -8.41
N ASP A 203 21.62 -5.28 -8.42
CA ASP A 203 21.56 -6.15 -9.59
C ASP A 203 20.18 -6.79 -9.81
N HIS A 204 19.19 -6.48 -8.97
CA HIS A 204 17.87 -7.10 -9.09
C HIS A 204 17.15 -6.66 -10.37
N ARG A 205 16.54 -7.62 -11.05
CA ARG A 205 15.86 -7.43 -12.35
C ARG A 205 14.73 -6.41 -12.34
N LEU A 206 14.09 -6.17 -11.18
CA LEU A 206 13.03 -5.18 -11.05
C LEU A 206 13.48 -3.77 -11.41
N TRP A 207 14.75 -3.38 -11.19
CA TRP A 207 15.22 -2.03 -11.53
C TRP A 207 15.01 -1.65 -13.00
N ASN A 208 15.04 -2.64 -13.89
CA ASN A 208 14.89 -2.45 -15.33
C ASN A 208 13.54 -2.95 -15.85
N ALA A 209 12.59 -3.31 -14.97
CA ALA A 209 11.28 -3.78 -15.40
C ALA A 209 10.49 -2.64 -16.07
N PRO A 210 9.83 -2.89 -17.19
CA PRO A 210 9.06 -1.85 -17.90
C PRO A 210 7.86 -1.40 -17.06
N ASN A 211 7.52 -0.10 -17.15
CA ASN A 211 6.38 0.51 -16.47
C ASN A 211 6.36 0.26 -14.94
N LEU A 212 7.53 0.20 -14.34
CA LEU A 212 7.70 0.08 -12.90
C LEU A 212 8.26 1.37 -12.31
N LEU A 213 7.65 1.85 -11.22
CA LEU A 213 8.16 2.93 -10.38
C LEU A 213 8.50 2.36 -9.01
N ILE A 214 9.75 2.51 -8.58
CA ILE A 214 10.21 2.10 -7.24
C ILE A 214 10.57 3.34 -6.44
N THR A 215 10.07 3.43 -5.22
CA THR A 215 10.49 4.41 -4.22
C THR A 215 11.02 3.69 -2.98
N PRO A 216 12.05 4.23 -2.29
CA PRO A 216 12.78 3.47 -1.26
C PRO A 216 12.13 3.60 0.12
N HIS A 217 10.87 3.12 0.25
CA HIS A 217 10.06 3.09 1.47
C HIS A 217 9.94 4.48 2.12
N VAL A 218 9.52 5.46 1.32
CA VAL A 218 9.47 6.87 1.72
C VAL A 218 8.05 7.44 1.80
N SER A 219 7.04 6.70 1.35
CA SER A 219 5.66 7.19 1.27
C SER A 219 5.07 7.56 2.64
N GLY A 220 5.52 6.89 3.71
CA GLY A 220 5.12 7.14 5.10
C GLY A 220 6.17 7.88 5.94
N GLY A 221 7.13 8.55 5.31
CA GLY A 221 8.18 9.30 6.01
C GLY A 221 7.67 10.58 6.69
N PHE A 222 8.54 11.20 7.51
CA PHE A 222 8.25 12.46 8.21
C PHE A 222 8.45 13.69 7.32
N SER A 223 8.42 13.53 6.01
CA SER A 223 8.56 14.65 5.06
C SER A 223 7.32 15.53 4.98
N LEU A 224 6.19 15.09 5.53
CA LEU A 224 4.96 15.87 5.63
C LEU A 224 4.77 16.29 7.10
N PRO A 225 4.83 17.61 7.42
CA PRO A 225 4.67 18.11 8.79
C PRO A 225 3.38 17.63 9.47
N GLU A 226 2.27 17.60 8.74
CA GLU A 226 0.96 17.17 9.22
C GLU A 226 0.94 15.71 9.69
N THR A 227 1.78 14.85 9.12
CA THR A 227 1.94 13.47 9.61
C THR A 227 2.58 13.45 10.99
N LEU A 228 3.63 14.27 11.20
CA LEU A 228 4.30 14.38 12.47
C LEU A 228 3.36 14.95 13.55
N GLU A 229 2.62 16.01 13.23
CA GLU A 229 1.63 16.61 14.14
C GLU A 229 0.58 15.59 14.60
N LYS A 230 0.06 14.78 13.67
CA LYS A 230 -0.90 13.72 14.02
C LYS A 230 -0.27 12.63 14.90
N ILE A 231 0.98 12.24 14.65
CA ILE A 231 1.69 11.26 15.49
C ILE A 231 1.87 11.81 16.91
N VAL A 232 2.29 13.05 17.02
CA VAL A 232 2.47 13.71 18.32
C VAL A 232 1.13 13.85 19.05
N GLY A 233 0.06 14.23 18.37
CA GLY A 233 -1.29 14.30 18.94
C GLY A 233 -1.74 12.93 19.47
N LEU A 234 -1.67 11.87 18.66
CA LEU A 234 -2.03 10.52 19.08
C LEU A 234 -1.19 10.02 20.28
N PHE A 235 0.09 10.39 20.33
CA PHE A 235 0.94 10.07 21.47
C PHE A 235 0.51 10.82 22.73
N ALA A 236 0.24 12.13 22.63
CA ALA A 236 -0.21 12.95 23.75
C ALA A 236 -1.55 12.44 24.32
N ASP A 237 -2.54 12.16 23.44
CA ASP A 237 -3.83 11.62 23.82
C ASP A 237 -3.69 10.26 24.54
N ASN A 238 -2.83 9.39 24.03
CA ASN A 238 -2.54 8.09 24.67
C ASN A 238 -1.83 8.22 26.02
N LEU A 239 -0.96 9.20 26.14
CA LEU A 239 -0.28 9.48 27.41
C LEU A 239 -1.28 9.97 28.48
N GLU A 240 -2.19 10.88 28.12
CA GLU A 240 -3.27 11.33 29.00
C GLU A 240 -4.17 10.18 29.42
N ARG A 241 -4.59 9.32 28.48
CA ARG A 241 -5.39 8.12 28.77
C ARG A 241 -4.67 7.16 29.72
N TYR A 242 -3.38 6.93 29.49
CA TYR A 242 -2.56 6.07 30.35
C TYR A 242 -2.53 6.58 31.81
N PHE A 243 -2.28 7.87 32.02
CA PHE A 243 -2.29 8.46 33.36
C PHE A 243 -3.68 8.50 34.00
N ALA A 244 -4.74 8.57 33.20
CA ALA A 244 -6.12 8.50 33.68
C ALA A 244 -6.61 7.05 33.92
N GLY A 245 -5.78 6.03 33.70
CA GLY A 245 -6.17 4.62 33.79
C GLY A 245 -7.18 4.19 32.74
N GLN A 246 -7.28 4.91 31.62
CA GLN A 246 -8.15 4.61 30.50
C GLN A 246 -7.43 3.74 29.46
N PRO A 247 -8.17 2.95 28.65
CA PRO A 247 -7.58 2.22 27.53
C PRO A 247 -6.90 3.16 26.53
N ILE A 248 -5.66 2.87 26.15
CA ILE A 248 -4.96 3.60 25.09
C ILE A 248 -5.50 3.19 23.71
N GLU A 249 -5.45 4.12 22.76
CA GLU A 249 -5.90 3.88 21.39
C GLU A 249 -4.82 3.18 20.55
N ASN A 250 -5.26 2.51 19.51
CA ASN A 250 -4.39 1.85 18.54
C ASN A 250 -3.44 0.80 19.17
N LEU A 251 -3.90 0.11 20.22
CA LEU A 251 -3.19 -1.03 20.80
C LEU A 251 -2.91 -2.08 19.73
N VAL A 252 -1.69 -2.59 19.72
CA VAL A 252 -1.24 -3.66 18.84
C VAL A 252 -1.29 -4.98 19.61
N ASN A 253 -2.00 -5.95 19.07
CA ASN A 253 -1.90 -7.32 19.52
C ASN A 253 -0.55 -7.88 19.11
N LEU A 254 0.33 -8.15 20.06
CA LEU A 254 1.71 -8.59 19.80
C LEU A 254 1.80 -9.94 19.09
N GLN A 255 0.78 -10.81 19.21
CA GLN A 255 0.75 -12.12 18.53
C GLN A 255 0.37 -12.00 17.06
N THR A 256 -0.52 -11.07 16.72
CA THR A 256 -1.05 -10.94 15.36
C THR A 256 -0.44 -9.76 14.59
N GLY A 257 0.24 -8.83 15.28
CA GLY A 257 0.76 -7.59 14.70
C GLY A 257 -0.33 -6.61 14.23
N TYR A 258 -1.61 -6.88 14.51
CA TYR A 258 -2.71 -6.00 14.13
C TYR A 258 -3.18 -5.15 15.32
N ARG A 259 -3.83 -4.03 15.00
CA ARG A 259 -4.61 -3.25 15.96
C ARG A 259 -5.83 -4.08 16.42
N GLU A 260 -6.10 -4.03 17.73
CA GLU A 260 -7.32 -4.58 18.35
C GLU A 260 -8.54 -3.71 18.06
#